data_868eed3eca5061f6955127e7c5d075bc
#
_entry.id   868eed3eca5061f6955127e7c5d075bc
#
_cell.length_a   1.000
_cell.length_b   1.000
_cell.length_c   1.000
_cell.angle_alpha   90.00
_cell.angle_beta   90.00
_cell.angle_gamma   90.00
#
_symmetry.space_group_name_H-M   'P 1'
#
loop_
_entity.id
_entity.type
_entity.pdbx_description
1 polymer ?
#
loop_
_entity_poly.entity_id
_entity_poly.type
_entity_poly.pdbx_seq_one_letter_code
_entity_poly.pdbx_strand_id
1 'polypeptide(L)'
;MKKHLRVVMEFTEENNMGMNNGRKNGERAFLDRFDQYEKICIQCHDNPDADALASGYALWSFFKEKGKEVTFVYGGANQIQKSNLLLMIKELEIPVQYVTELPDCDLLIMADCQYGSGNVTKWKAPEIAMVDHHQCGLMQGDHYCIKSN
;
A
#
# COMPACT_ATOMS: atom_id res chain seq x y z
N MET A 1 14.36 -15.58 13.90
CA MET A 1 13.64 -15.61 12.60
C MET A 1 13.89 -14.29 11.88
N LYS A 2 14.53 -14.32 10.75
CA LYS A 2 14.75 -13.14 9.92
C LYS A 2 13.40 -12.73 9.31
N LYS A 3 12.87 -11.57 9.72
CA LYS A 3 11.67 -10.99 9.09
C LYS A 3 12.05 -10.51 7.71
N HIS A 4 11.46 -11.08 6.71
CA HIS A 4 11.68 -10.68 5.32
C HIS A 4 10.74 -9.51 4.99
N LEU A 5 11.34 -8.34 4.78
CA LEU A 5 10.63 -7.24 4.15
C LEU A 5 10.67 -7.49 2.65
N ARG A 6 9.52 -7.72 2.05
CA ARG A 6 9.41 -7.88 0.60
C ARG A 6 8.52 -6.82 0.02
N VAL A 7 8.97 -6.17 -1.02
CA VAL A 7 8.41 -5.60 -1.97
C VAL A 7 8.30 -4.89 -2.94
N VAL A 8 7.77 -4.61 -3.94
CA VAL A 8 7.81 -3.49 -4.76
C VAL A 8 7.09 -3.52 -6.05
N MET A 9 6.54 -2.45 -6.52
CA MET A 9 6.15 -2.23 -7.91
C MET A 9 6.95 -1.09 -8.54
N GLU A 10 7.56 -1.36 -9.70
CA GLU A 10 8.15 -0.32 -10.53
C GLU A 10 7.18 0.11 -11.63
N PHE A 11 6.85 1.39 -11.62
CA PHE A 11 6.27 2.04 -12.78
C PHE A 11 7.36 2.91 -13.42
N THR A 12 7.96 2.45 -14.51
CA THR A 12 8.85 3.27 -15.31
C THR A 12 8.17 3.66 -16.61
N GLU A 13 8.15 4.95 -16.92
CA GLU A 13 7.62 5.46 -18.18
C GLU A 13 8.40 4.99 -19.41
N GLU A 14 9.63 4.49 -19.25
CA GLU A 14 10.49 4.04 -20.35
C GLU A 14 9.96 2.82 -21.11
N ASN A 15 8.99 2.10 -20.59
CA ASN A 15 8.37 0.97 -21.28
C ASN A 15 7.15 1.35 -22.13
N ASN A 16 6.95 2.63 -22.43
CA ASN A 16 5.77 3.12 -23.13
C ASN A 16 5.83 3.03 -24.67
N MET A 17 6.87 2.47 -25.24
CA MET A 17 6.95 2.22 -26.67
C MET A 17 6.99 0.71 -26.98
N GLY A 18 5.79 0.15 -27.11
CA GLY A 18 5.58 -1.17 -27.69
C GLY A 18 4.99 -2.20 -26.73
N MET A 19 3.74 -2.56 -27.01
CA MET A 19 2.96 -3.68 -26.47
C MET A 19 2.07 -3.38 -25.27
N ASN A 20 0.87 -2.95 -25.61
CA ASN A 20 -0.24 -2.68 -24.67
C ASN A 20 -0.84 -3.92 -23.95
N ASN A 21 -0.39 -5.14 -24.25
CA ASN A 21 -0.90 -6.38 -23.65
C ASN A 21 0.02 -7.00 -22.57
N GLY A 22 1.30 -6.66 -22.54
CA GLY A 22 2.26 -7.25 -21.60
C GLY A 22 2.21 -6.63 -20.19
N ARG A 23 1.85 -5.34 -20.10
CA ARG A 23 1.85 -4.60 -18.82
C ARG A 23 0.78 -5.07 -17.86
N LYS A 24 -0.45 -5.24 -18.34
CA LYS A 24 -1.56 -5.71 -17.49
C LYS A 24 -1.30 -7.10 -16.90
N ASN A 25 -0.54 -7.93 -17.59
CA ASN A 25 -0.19 -9.26 -17.09
C ASN A 25 0.95 -9.23 -16.06
N GLY A 26 1.89 -8.31 -16.18
CA GLY A 26 3.01 -8.17 -15.23
C GLY A 26 2.57 -7.61 -13.87
N GLU A 27 1.73 -6.59 -13.88
CA GLU A 27 1.19 -5.96 -12.66
C GLU A 27 0.24 -6.91 -11.92
N ARG A 28 -0.61 -7.62 -12.64
CA ARG A 28 -1.48 -8.65 -12.07
C ARG A 28 -0.68 -9.80 -11.47
N ALA A 29 0.34 -10.30 -12.20
CA ALA A 29 1.22 -11.35 -11.71
C ALA A 29 1.99 -10.95 -10.44
N PHE A 30 2.27 -9.66 -10.26
CA PHE A 30 2.88 -9.16 -9.03
C PHE A 30 1.93 -9.26 -7.82
N LEU A 31 0.72 -8.75 -7.96
CA LEU A 31 -0.28 -8.80 -6.89
C LEU A 31 -0.75 -10.23 -6.59
N ASP A 32 -0.70 -11.12 -7.58
CA ASP A 32 -1.01 -12.54 -7.41
C ASP A 32 -0.01 -13.28 -6.50
N ARG A 33 1.18 -12.72 -6.28
CA ARG A 33 2.15 -13.26 -5.30
C ARG A 33 1.62 -13.19 -3.87
N PHE A 34 0.63 -12.36 -3.61
CA PHE A 34 0.01 -12.22 -2.30
C PHE A 34 -1.20 -13.12 -2.09
N ASP A 35 -1.52 -14.00 -3.04
CA ASP A 35 -2.66 -14.91 -2.96
C ASP A 35 -2.57 -15.91 -1.79
N GLN A 36 -1.37 -16.18 -1.29
CA GLN A 36 -1.12 -17.03 -0.13
C GLN A 36 -1.57 -16.41 1.20
N TYR A 37 -1.77 -15.09 1.26
CA TYR A 37 -2.20 -14.40 2.47
C TYR A 37 -3.71 -14.27 2.52
N GLU A 38 -4.31 -14.53 3.69
CA GLU A 38 -5.76 -14.44 3.89
C GLU A 38 -6.19 -13.14 4.55
N LYS A 39 -5.42 -12.70 5.54
CA LYS A 39 -5.66 -11.45 6.28
C LYS A 39 -4.65 -10.39 5.87
N ILE A 40 -5.11 -9.37 5.17
CA ILE A 40 -4.27 -8.31 4.64
C ILE A 40 -4.65 -6.98 5.26
N CYS A 41 -3.70 -6.30 5.88
CA CYS A 41 -3.83 -4.89 6.25
C CYS A 41 -3.16 -4.02 5.19
N ILE A 42 -3.84 -2.98 4.77
CA ILE A 42 -3.30 -1.94 3.91
C ILE A 42 -3.14 -0.68 4.75
N GLN A 43 -1.94 -0.14 4.78
CA GLN A 43 -1.60 1.06 5.52
C GLN A 43 -1.13 2.15 4.57
N CYS A 44 -1.69 3.35 4.68
CA CYS A 44 -1.13 4.54 4.07
C CYS A 44 -0.35 5.38 5.10
N HIS A 45 0.29 6.47 4.65
CA HIS A 45 1.03 7.34 5.56
C HIS A 45 0.09 8.06 6.57
N ASP A 46 0.65 8.52 7.66
CA ASP A 46 -0.04 9.35 8.64
C ASP A 46 -0.45 10.66 7.96
N ASN A 47 -1.57 11.23 8.40
CA ASN A 47 -2.16 12.40 7.74
C ASN A 47 -2.35 12.20 6.23
N PRO A 48 -3.17 11.22 5.79
CA PRO A 48 -3.32 10.83 4.40
C PRO A 48 -3.78 12.00 3.51
N ASP A 49 -3.31 11.99 2.28
CA ASP A 49 -3.80 12.83 1.20
C ASP A 49 -4.71 12.02 0.24
N ALA A 50 -5.15 12.66 -0.85
CA ALA A 50 -6.04 12.00 -1.82
C ALA A 50 -5.36 10.82 -2.52
N ASP A 51 -4.07 10.92 -2.82
CA ASP A 51 -3.30 9.84 -3.46
C ASP A 51 -3.17 8.62 -2.56
N ALA A 52 -2.89 8.84 -1.28
CA ALA A 52 -2.83 7.79 -0.27
C ALA A 52 -4.18 7.06 -0.12
N LEU A 53 -5.29 7.81 -0.09
CA LEU A 53 -6.63 7.24 -0.01
C LEU A 53 -6.98 6.47 -1.28
N ALA A 54 -6.68 7.00 -2.46
CA ALA A 54 -6.96 6.35 -3.73
C ALA A 54 -6.15 5.04 -3.90
N SER A 55 -4.86 5.10 -3.62
CA SER A 55 -3.96 3.94 -3.72
C SER A 55 -4.35 2.83 -2.75
N GLY A 56 -4.61 3.17 -1.49
CA GLY A 56 -5.04 2.22 -0.49
C GLY A 56 -6.40 1.60 -0.81
N TYR A 57 -7.34 2.39 -1.31
CA TYR A 57 -8.66 1.91 -1.70
C TYR A 57 -8.61 0.98 -2.92
N ALA A 58 -7.75 1.28 -3.89
CA ALA A 58 -7.55 0.40 -5.05
C ALA A 58 -7.03 -0.98 -4.63
N LEU A 59 -6.02 -1.02 -3.76
CA LEU A 59 -5.48 -2.27 -3.22
C LEU A 59 -6.52 -3.02 -2.37
N TRP A 60 -7.25 -2.31 -1.52
CA TRP A 60 -8.32 -2.89 -0.71
C TRP A 60 -9.39 -3.54 -1.60
N SER A 61 -9.86 -2.85 -2.64
CA SER A 61 -10.85 -3.36 -3.58
C SER A 61 -10.34 -4.60 -4.31
N PHE A 62 -9.10 -4.57 -4.78
CA PHE A 62 -8.48 -5.69 -5.48
C PHE A 62 -8.47 -6.98 -4.64
N PHE A 63 -8.02 -6.90 -3.39
CA PHE A 63 -7.96 -8.07 -2.52
C PHE A 63 -9.34 -8.49 -1.99
N LYS A 64 -10.26 -7.55 -1.82
CA LYS A 64 -11.67 -7.87 -1.49
C LYS A 64 -12.36 -8.66 -2.60
N GLU A 65 -12.15 -8.29 -3.85
CA GLU A 65 -12.67 -9.05 -5.01
C GLU A 65 -12.11 -10.47 -5.07
N LYS A 66 -10.89 -10.68 -4.56
CA LYS A 66 -10.29 -12.02 -4.39
C LYS A 66 -10.82 -12.81 -3.18
N GLY A 67 -11.73 -12.25 -2.42
CA GLY A 67 -12.32 -12.90 -1.25
C GLY A 67 -11.45 -12.86 0.00
N LYS A 68 -10.42 -11.98 0.05
CA LYS A 68 -9.55 -11.84 1.21
C LYS A 68 -10.21 -11.03 2.33
N GLU A 69 -9.78 -11.26 3.56
CA GLU A 69 -10.08 -10.39 4.69
C GLU A 69 -9.13 -9.19 4.66
N VAL A 70 -9.65 -8.03 4.27
CA VAL A 70 -8.83 -6.83 4.04
C VAL A 70 -9.29 -5.69 4.92
N THR A 71 -8.34 -5.03 5.57
CA THR A 71 -8.55 -3.82 6.36
C THR A 71 -7.70 -2.70 5.80
N PHE A 72 -8.25 -1.50 5.65
CA PHE A 72 -7.51 -0.32 5.20
C PHE A 72 -7.39 0.66 6.37
N VAL A 73 -6.16 0.98 6.76
CA VAL A 73 -5.87 1.73 8.00
C VAL A 73 -4.85 2.85 7.80
N TYR A 74 -4.90 3.82 8.69
CA TYR A 74 -3.84 4.80 8.90
C TYR A 74 -3.68 5.10 10.39
N GLY A 75 -2.51 5.58 10.77
CA GLY A 75 -2.19 5.96 12.14
C GLY A 75 -1.83 7.43 12.27
N GLY A 76 -0.95 7.74 13.21
CA GLY A 76 -0.46 9.08 13.47
C GLY A 76 -1.17 9.79 14.61
N ALA A 77 -0.81 11.06 14.81
CA ALA A 77 -1.30 11.85 15.94
C ALA A 77 -2.77 12.30 15.80
N ASN A 78 -3.26 12.43 14.57
CA ASN A 78 -4.57 13.00 14.30
C ASN A 78 -5.34 12.23 13.24
N GLN A 79 -6.65 12.20 13.39
CA GLN A 79 -7.55 11.73 12.36
C GLN A 79 -7.68 12.74 11.22
N ILE A 80 -8.11 12.27 10.04
CA ILE A 80 -8.41 13.13 8.89
C ILE A 80 -9.48 14.16 9.27
N GLN A 81 -9.18 15.42 8.99
CA GLN A 81 -10.08 16.56 9.28
C GLN A 81 -10.39 17.40 8.04
N LYS A 82 -9.61 17.25 6.96
CA LYS A 82 -9.81 18.02 5.73
C LYS A 82 -11.14 17.65 5.07
N SER A 83 -11.99 18.65 4.86
CA SER A 83 -13.36 18.47 4.35
C SER A 83 -13.42 17.80 2.98
N ASN A 84 -12.48 18.10 2.10
CA ASN A 84 -12.38 17.45 0.79
C ASN A 84 -12.06 15.95 0.89
N LEU A 85 -11.24 15.54 1.83
CA LEU A 85 -10.91 14.13 2.04
C LEU A 85 -12.08 13.39 2.73
N LEU A 86 -12.73 14.03 3.69
CA LEU A 86 -13.94 13.47 4.33
C LEU A 86 -15.08 13.30 3.30
N LEU A 87 -15.22 14.25 2.38
CA LEU A 87 -16.17 14.12 1.28
C LEU A 87 -15.79 12.97 0.34
N MET A 88 -14.52 12.86 -0.04
CA MET A 88 -14.02 11.75 -0.87
C MET A 88 -14.30 10.39 -0.21
N ILE A 89 -13.99 10.25 1.07
CA ILE A 89 -14.24 9.01 1.83
C ILE A 89 -15.73 8.66 1.83
N LYS A 90 -16.59 9.66 2.06
CA LYS A 90 -18.03 9.46 2.10
C LYS A 90 -18.61 9.09 0.73
N GLU A 91 -18.29 9.87 -0.31
CA GLU A 91 -18.88 9.69 -1.65
C GLU A 91 -18.40 8.41 -2.34
N LEU A 92 -17.16 7.99 -2.09
CA LEU A 92 -16.59 6.77 -2.65
C LEU A 92 -16.68 5.56 -1.69
N GLU A 93 -17.29 5.75 -0.52
CA GLU A 93 -17.42 4.72 0.52
C GLU A 93 -16.08 4.04 0.85
N ILE A 94 -15.00 4.83 0.94
CA ILE A 94 -13.65 4.33 1.23
C ILE A 94 -13.61 3.79 2.67
N PRO A 95 -13.31 2.50 2.88
CA PRO A 95 -13.37 1.86 4.20
C PRO A 95 -12.11 2.10 5.04
N VAL A 96 -11.51 3.28 4.92
CA VAL A 96 -10.30 3.63 5.67
C VAL A 96 -10.62 3.89 7.14
N GLN A 97 -9.80 3.37 8.04
CA GLN A 97 -9.97 3.47 9.48
C GLN A 97 -8.74 4.08 10.14
N TYR A 98 -8.96 5.04 11.03
CA TYR A 98 -7.92 5.49 11.94
C TYR A 98 -7.75 4.46 13.06
N VAL A 99 -6.52 4.00 13.28
CA VAL A 99 -6.21 3.02 14.32
C VAL A 99 -4.96 3.42 15.10
N THR A 100 -4.92 3.06 16.36
CA THR A 100 -3.74 3.23 17.23
C THR A 100 -2.89 1.97 17.30
N GLU A 101 -3.46 0.83 16.94
CA GLU A 101 -2.82 -0.47 16.88
C GLU A 101 -3.16 -1.16 15.56
N LEU A 102 -2.20 -1.88 14.99
CA LEU A 102 -2.43 -2.63 13.77
C LEU A 102 -3.38 -3.81 14.04
N PRO A 103 -4.47 -3.95 13.28
CA PRO A 103 -5.29 -5.15 13.31
C PRO A 103 -4.47 -6.40 12.98
N ASP A 104 -4.93 -7.56 13.46
CA ASP A 104 -4.29 -8.84 13.16
C ASP A 104 -4.27 -9.08 11.64
N CYS A 105 -3.10 -9.39 11.11
CA CYS A 105 -2.91 -9.66 9.70
C CYS A 105 -1.70 -10.57 9.42
N ASP A 106 -1.76 -11.25 8.29
CA ASP A 106 -0.67 -12.08 7.77
C ASP A 106 0.32 -11.25 6.96
N LEU A 107 -0.19 -10.20 6.31
CA LEU A 107 0.56 -9.28 5.45
C LEU A 107 0.12 -7.84 5.69
N LEU A 108 1.10 -6.96 5.85
CA LEU A 108 0.93 -5.52 5.83
C LEU A 108 1.42 -4.96 4.50
N ILE A 109 0.54 -4.30 3.75
CA ILE A 109 0.90 -3.61 2.51
C ILE A 109 0.91 -2.10 2.75
N MET A 110 2.06 -1.48 2.54
CA MET A 110 2.20 -0.02 2.56
C MET A 110 1.73 0.55 1.23
N ALA A 111 0.77 1.45 1.25
CA ALA A 111 0.22 2.12 0.06
C ALA A 111 0.65 3.59 0.05
N ASP A 112 1.30 4.02 -1.02
CA ASP A 112 1.78 5.39 -1.23
C ASP A 112 2.74 5.88 -0.12
N CYS A 113 3.48 4.97 0.48
CA CYS A 113 4.44 5.28 1.53
C CYS A 113 5.45 4.14 1.74
N GLN A 114 6.51 4.44 2.48
CA GLN A 114 7.59 3.51 2.79
C GLN A 114 7.62 3.17 4.27
N TYR A 115 7.78 1.90 4.57
CA TYR A 115 7.91 1.42 5.94
C TYR A 115 9.12 2.03 6.65
N GLY A 116 8.86 2.66 7.79
CA GLY A 116 9.90 3.30 8.58
C GLY A 116 10.24 4.75 8.18
N SER A 117 9.53 5.33 7.18
CA SER A 117 9.64 6.76 6.90
C SER A 117 9.04 7.61 8.04
N GLY A 118 9.47 8.88 8.13
CA GLY A 118 9.10 9.75 9.26
C GLY A 118 7.63 10.13 9.35
N ASN A 119 6.88 9.93 8.26
CA ASN A 119 5.44 10.21 8.17
C ASN A 119 4.58 8.94 8.21
N VAL A 120 5.10 7.85 8.71
CA VAL A 120 4.42 6.55 8.78
C VAL A 120 4.55 5.96 10.17
N THR A 121 3.43 5.65 10.79
CA THR A 121 3.42 4.89 12.04
C THR A 121 3.96 3.49 11.78
N LYS A 122 5.03 3.14 12.49
CA LYS A 122 5.75 1.88 12.30
C LYS A 122 5.16 0.76 13.15
N TRP A 123 4.26 0.00 12.59
CA TRP A 123 3.75 -1.22 13.23
C TRP A 123 4.56 -2.46 12.84
N LYS A 124 4.54 -3.45 13.72
CA LYS A 124 5.14 -4.75 13.45
C LYS A 124 4.12 -5.67 12.79
N ALA A 125 4.51 -6.30 11.70
CA ALA A 125 3.72 -7.32 11.03
C ALA A 125 4.60 -8.53 10.67
N PRO A 126 4.01 -9.72 10.45
CA PRO A 126 4.77 -10.91 10.07
C PRO A 126 5.50 -10.73 8.74
N GLU A 127 4.81 -10.17 7.75
CA GLU A 127 5.33 -9.84 6.42
C GLU A 127 4.90 -8.43 6.04
N ILE A 128 5.77 -7.71 5.33
CA ILE A 128 5.51 -6.34 4.89
C ILE A 128 5.82 -6.21 3.41
N ALA A 129 4.87 -5.63 2.67
CA ALA A 129 5.01 -5.25 1.28
C ALA A 129 4.86 -3.74 1.11
N MET A 130 5.40 -3.16 0.05
CA MET A 130 5.28 -1.73 -0.25
C MET A 130 4.88 -1.52 -1.69
N VAL A 131 3.90 -0.64 -1.90
CA VAL A 131 3.46 -0.13 -3.20
C VAL A 131 3.55 1.39 -3.14
N ASP A 132 4.60 1.94 -3.73
CA ASP A 132 4.93 3.35 -3.61
C ASP A 132 5.61 3.87 -4.88
N HIS A 133 5.40 5.14 -5.22
CA HIS A 133 5.98 5.81 -6.37
C HIS A 133 7.00 6.90 -5.99
N HIS A 134 7.20 7.13 -4.70
CA HIS A 134 8.18 8.11 -4.23
C HIS A 134 9.61 7.61 -4.41
N GLN A 135 10.56 8.55 -4.50
CA GLN A 135 11.97 8.19 -4.54
C GLN A 135 12.38 7.51 -3.24
N CYS A 136 13.01 6.36 -3.38
CA CYS A 136 13.54 5.66 -2.23
C CYS A 136 14.82 6.31 -1.73
N GLY A 137 14.90 6.56 -0.44
CA GLY A 137 16.16 6.73 0.23
C GLY A 137 17.03 5.46 0.11
N LEU A 138 18.31 5.57 0.43
CA LEU A 138 19.23 4.43 0.45
C LEU A 138 18.70 3.37 1.42
N MET A 139 18.11 2.33 0.85
CA MET A 139 17.71 1.14 1.61
C MET A 139 18.80 0.10 1.49
N GLN A 140 19.41 -0.28 2.60
CA GLN A 140 20.34 -1.41 2.66
C GLN A 140 19.54 -2.69 2.94
N GLY A 141 19.73 -3.70 2.09
CA GLY A 141 19.15 -5.02 2.25
C GLY A 141 18.31 -5.46 1.05
N ASP A 142 17.64 -6.59 1.15
CA ASP A 142 16.81 -7.21 0.11
C ASP A 142 15.51 -6.43 -0.19
N HIS A 143 15.59 -5.10 -0.19
CA HIS A 143 14.48 -4.20 -0.39
C HIS A 143 14.52 -3.67 -1.82
N TYR A 144 13.43 -3.86 -2.52
CA TYR A 144 13.26 -3.29 -3.83
C TYR A 144 12.41 -2.04 -3.72
N CYS A 145 12.90 -0.97 -4.28
CA CYS A 145 12.20 0.28 -4.34
C CYS A 145 11.91 0.68 -5.77
N ILE A 146 10.75 1.25 -5.97
CA ILE A 146 10.37 1.73 -7.28
C ILE A 146 10.79 3.16 -7.43
N LYS A 147 11.53 3.44 -8.46
CA LYS A 147 11.78 4.80 -8.90
C LYS A 147 10.69 5.20 -9.88
N SER A 148 9.93 6.25 -9.54
CA SER A 148 9.31 7.06 -10.57
C SER A 148 10.38 8.02 -11.11
N ASN A 149 10.58 8.02 -12.38
CA ASN A 149 11.31 9.13 -13.03
C ASN A 149 10.38 10.34 -13.11
#